data_fe031ac83f7978479529243e642d538a
#
_entry.id   fe031ac83f7978479529243e642d538a
#
_cell.length_a   1.000
_cell.length_b   1.000
_cell.length_c   1.000
_cell.angle_alpha   90.00
_cell.angle_beta   90.00
_cell.angle_gamma   90.00
#
_symmetry.space_group_name_H-M   'P 1'
#
loop_
_entity.id
_entity.type
_entity.pdbx_description
1 polymer ?
#
loop_
_entity_poly.entity_id
_entity_poly.type
_entity_poly.pdbx_seq_one_letter_code
_entity_poly.pdbx_strand_id
1 'polypeptide(L)'
;GFVSNALKQEIFIKEISTKFELSEQSLFNELGVQKQIVQQHKPSERKETNVVKLEKVQEILENINPLLVLEEKLVELMLKYGDYVLDRKTPENEAYQITVIEEIINHLEEDQCEIISPINQKIIEEIKLGIAQSELRSGNFFMTLMDENIVSKTADALVNPYELSNWEKHNIYFSKEEELVDRIVKDVVIRYKREYIIKIINDLK
;
A
#
# COMPACT_ATOMS: atom_id res chain seq x y z
N GLY A 1 -12.51 26.28 -9.63
CA GLY A 1 -13.03 27.63 -9.66
C GLY A 1 -14.55 27.63 -9.63
N PHE A 2 -15.14 28.30 -8.64
CA PHE A 2 -16.60 28.42 -8.57
C PHE A 2 -17.12 29.31 -9.69
N VAL A 3 -18.06 28.81 -10.49
CA VAL A 3 -18.78 29.60 -11.50
C VAL A 3 -19.76 30.50 -10.74
N SER A 4 -19.45 31.80 -10.67
CA SER A 4 -20.21 32.76 -9.85
C SER A 4 -21.51 33.27 -10.49
N ASN A 5 -21.77 32.93 -11.74
CA ASN A 5 -22.95 33.40 -12.48
C ASN A 5 -24.02 32.31 -12.54
N ALA A 6 -25.20 32.60 -11.99
CA ALA A 6 -26.34 31.65 -11.93
C ALA A 6 -26.70 31.08 -13.30
N LEU A 7 -26.71 31.90 -14.36
CA LEU A 7 -27.01 31.49 -15.74
C LEU A 7 -25.97 30.46 -16.26
N LYS A 8 -24.70 30.69 -15.96
CA LYS A 8 -23.65 29.72 -16.34
C LYS A 8 -23.76 28.41 -15.59
N GLN A 9 -24.17 28.45 -14.32
CA GLN A 9 -24.43 27.24 -13.53
C GLN A 9 -25.58 26.44 -14.10
N GLU A 10 -26.65 27.07 -14.53
CA GLU A 10 -27.81 26.42 -15.13
C GLU A 10 -27.46 25.76 -16.47
N ILE A 11 -26.73 26.44 -17.34
CA ILE A 11 -26.25 25.88 -18.60
C ILE A 11 -25.35 24.67 -18.35
N PHE A 12 -24.43 24.76 -17.37
CA PHE A 12 -23.51 23.69 -17.03
C PHE A 12 -24.23 22.45 -16.46
N ILE A 13 -25.24 22.66 -15.60
CA ILE A 13 -26.08 21.59 -15.06
C ILE A 13 -26.84 20.89 -16.18
N LYS A 14 -27.41 21.65 -17.10
CA LYS A 14 -28.15 21.08 -18.24
C LYS A 14 -27.25 20.25 -19.17
N GLU A 15 -26.03 20.73 -19.39
CA GLU A 15 -25.05 20.00 -20.18
C GLU A 15 -24.59 18.70 -19.51
N ILE A 16 -24.33 18.73 -18.20
CA ILE A 16 -23.99 17.53 -17.41
C ILE A 16 -25.16 16.55 -17.34
N SER A 17 -26.38 17.05 -17.09
CA SER A 17 -27.58 16.23 -17.07
C SER A 17 -27.77 15.47 -18.38
N THR A 18 -27.60 16.14 -19.51
CA THR A 18 -27.72 15.51 -20.83
C THR A 18 -26.59 14.52 -21.12
N LYS A 19 -25.37 14.85 -20.70
CA LYS A 19 -24.17 14.03 -20.99
C LYS A 19 -24.08 12.77 -20.15
N PHE A 20 -24.55 12.83 -18.91
CA PHE A 20 -24.45 11.72 -17.93
C PHE A 20 -25.80 11.09 -17.57
N GLU A 21 -26.89 11.48 -18.24
CA GLU A 21 -28.26 11.01 -17.99
C GLU A 21 -28.71 11.16 -16.52
N LEU A 22 -28.25 12.25 -15.88
CA LEU A 22 -28.58 12.56 -14.50
C LEU A 22 -29.75 13.54 -14.42
N SER A 23 -30.56 13.46 -13.37
CA SER A 23 -31.65 14.42 -13.13
C SER A 23 -31.10 15.81 -12.83
N GLU A 24 -31.54 16.84 -13.58
CA GLU A 24 -31.19 18.24 -13.32
C GLU A 24 -31.52 18.63 -11.88
N GLN A 25 -32.62 18.14 -11.35
CA GLN A 25 -33.08 18.43 -9.99
C GLN A 25 -32.14 17.88 -8.92
N SER A 26 -31.57 16.68 -9.14
CA SER A 26 -30.56 16.10 -8.25
C SER A 26 -29.27 16.91 -8.24
N LEU A 27 -28.84 17.39 -9.40
CA LEU A 27 -27.66 18.22 -9.54
C LEU A 27 -27.84 19.61 -8.88
N PHE A 28 -29.04 20.22 -9.00
CA PHE A 28 -29.38 21.47 -8.30
C PHE A 28 -29.43 21.29 -6.80
N ASN A 29 -30.00 20.18 -6.29
CA ASN A 29 -30.07 19.90 -4.86
C ASN A 29 -28.66 19.75 -4.28
N GLU A 30 -27.77 19.00 -4.95
CA GLU A 30 -26.39 18.79 -4.50
C GLU A 30 -25.62 20.13 -4.47
N LEU A 31 -25.76 20.96 -5.49
CA LEU A 31 -25.20 22.32 -5.52
C LEU A 31 -25.75 23.22 -4.40
N GLY A 32 -27.03 23.06 -4.04
CA GLY A 32 -27.67 23.75 -2.93
C GLY A 32 -27.07 23.36 -1.59
N VAL A 33 -26.89 22.06 -1.35
CA VAL A 33 -26.25 21.51 -0.14
C VAL A 33 -24.80 21.98 -0.03
N GLN A 34 -24.05 21.94 -1.12
CA GLN A 34 -22.65 22.42 -1.13
C GLN A 34 -22.55 23.92 -0.88
N LYS A 35 -23.47 24.73 -1.40
CA LYS A 35 -23.53 26.17 -1.12
C LYS A 35 -23.90 26.46 0.36
N GLN A 36 -24.76 25.66 0.97
CA GLN A 36 -25.08 25.81 2.39
C GLN A 36 -23.90 25.45 3.29
N ILE A 37 -23.15 24.40 2.95
CA ILE A 37 -21.92 24.02 3.65
C ILE A 37 -20.89 25.13 3.57
N VAL A 38 -20.72 25.76 2.41
CA VAL A 38 -19.77 26.87 2.20
C VAL A 38 -20.25 28.17 2.87
N GLN A 39 -21.57 28.41 2.97
CA GLN A 39 -22.11 29.61 3.65
C GLN A 39 -22.10 29.49 5.18
N GLN A 40 -22.19 28.28 5.73
CA GLN A 40 -22.01 28.06 7.18
C GLN A 40 -20.55 28.25 7.61
N HIS A 41 -19.61 28.33 6.65
CA HIS A 41 -18.19 28.59 6.88
C HIS A 41 -17.81 30.06 6.55
N LYS A 42 -18.72 31.03 6.75
CA LYS A 42 -18.28 32.44 6.82
C LYS A 42 -17.53 32.65 8.12
N PRO A 43 -16.35 33.30 8.04
CA PRO A 43 -15.43 33.37 9.18
C PRO A 43 -15.96 34.32 10.24
N SER A 44 -16.56 33.78 11.30
CA SER A 44 -16.52 34.44 12.59
C SER A 44 -15.26 33.92 13.28
N GLU A 45 -14.30 34.81 13.47
CA GLU A 45 -13.08 34.64 14.28
C GLU A 45 -12.35 33.31 14.15
N ARG A 46 -11.28 33.33 13.36
CA ARG A 46 -10.29 32.28 13.31
C ARG A 46 -9.79 31.98 14.72
N LYS A 47 -10.39 31.00 15.37
CA LYS A 47 -9.70 30.24 16.40
C LYS A 47 -8.77 29.28 15.70
N GLU A 48 -7.51 29.32 16.09
CA GLU A 48 -6.34 28.58 15.62
C GLU A 48 -6.50 27.05 15.75
N THR A 49 -7.44 26.42 15.04
CA THR A 49 -7.63 24.96 15.14
C THR A 49 -7.11 24.19 13.93
N ASN A 50 -6.76 24.87 12.81
CA ASN A 50 -6.26 24.21 11.61
C ASN A 50 -4.74 24.02 11.61
N VAL A 51 -3.99 24.85 12.35
CA VAL A 51 -2.53 24.72 12.46
C VAL A 51 -2.18 23.47 13.27
N VAL A 52 -2.93 23.19 14.35
CA VAL A 52 -2.70 22.02 15.21
C VAL A 52 -2.91 20.69 14.49
N LYS A 53 -3.82 20.61 13.50
CA LYS A 53 -4.02 19.39 12.70
C LYS A 53 -2.92 19.17 11.67
N LEU A 54 -2.42 20.25 11.06
CA LEU A 54 -1.31 20.15 10.10
C LEU A 54 0.01 19.81 10.82
N GLU A 55 0.27 20.41 11.97
CA GLU A 55 1.43 20.08 12.79
C GLU A 55 1.40 18.64 13.29
N LYS A 56 0.22 18.14 13.77
CA LYS A 56 0.09 16.73 14.17
C LYS A 56 0.28 15.75 13.01
N VAL A 57 -0.19 16.09 11.82
CA VAL A 57 0.02 15.26 10.63
C VAL A 57 1.50 15.27 10.21
N GLN A 58 2.15 16.43 10.29
CA GLN A 58 3.59 16.52 10.04
C GLN A 58 4.41 15.78 11.09
N GLU A 59 4.11 15.92 12.39
CA GLU A 59 4.76 15.14 13.45
C GLU A 59 4.56 13.62 13.29
N ILE A 60 3.38 13.17 12.83
CA ILE A 60 3.12 11.75 12.56
C ILE A 60 3.94 11.28 11.35
N LEU A 61 4.04 12.10 10.30
CA LEU A 61 4.82 11.77 9.11
C LEU A 61 6.34 11.80 9.38
N GLU A 62 6.82 12.71 10.24
CA GLU A 62 8.23 12.79 10.63
C GLU A 62 8.68 11.61 11.51
N ASN A 63 7.76 10.92 12.19
CA ASN A 63 8.05 9.77 13.04
C ASN A 63 7.88 8.40 12.34
N ILE A 64 7.48 8.36 11.06
CA ILE A 64 7.40 7.10 10.33
C ILE A 64 8.81 6.65 9.94
N ASN A 65 9.25 5.53 10.49
CA ASN A 65 10.49 4.90 10.07
C ASN A 65 10.29 4.20 8.71
N PRO A 66 10.86 4.74 7.60
CA PRO A 66 10.63 4.19 6.27
C PRO A 66 11.15 2.76 6.13
N LEU A 67 12.20 2.40 6.87
CA LEU A 67 12.75 1.04 6.87
C LEU A 67 11.75 0.04 7.47
N LEU A 68 11.06 0.44 8.55
CA LEU A 68 10.05 -0.41 9.18
C LEU A 68 8.84 -0.63 8.24
N VAL A 69 8.41 0.40 7.52
CA VAL A 69 7.32 0.28 6.55
C VAL A 69 7.68 -0.68 5.40
N LEU A 70 8.92 -0.61 4.92
CA LEU A 70 9.38 -1.50 3.86
C LEU A 70 9.58 -2.94 4.36
N GLU A 71 10.02 -3.11 5.61
CA GLU A 71 10.11 -4.40 6.29
C GLU A 71 8.72 -5.06 6.40
N GLU A 72 7.70 -4.28 6.82
CA GLU A 72 6.31 -4.74 6.85
C GLU A 72 5.85 -5.20 5.45
N LYS A 73 6.20 -4.44 4.42
CA LYS A 73 5.82 -4.79 3.04
C LYS A 73 6.54 -6.04 2.53
N LEU A 74 7.81 -6.27 2.90
CA LEU A 74 8.52 -7.50 2.57
C LEU A 74 7.85 -8.71 3.20
N VAL A 75 7.50 -8.61 4.49
CA VAL A 75 6.81 -9.71 5.21
C VAL A 75 5.43 -9.95 4.61
N GLU A 76 4.66 -8.91 4.31
CA GLU A 76 3.37 -9.02 3.62
C GLU A 76 3.49 -9.78 2.29
N LEU A 77 4.49 -9.46 1.47
CA LEU A 77 4.74 -10.13 0.20
C LEU A 77 5.08 -11.62 0.40
N MET A 78 5.90 -11.96 1.39
CA MET A 78 6.23 -13.35 1.70
C MET A 78 5.02 -14.14 2.21
N LEU A 79 4.16 -13.52 3.02
CA LEU A 79 2.95 -14.17 3.53
C LEU A 79 1.90 -14.37 2.43
N LYS A 80 1.70 -13.37 1.56
CA LYS A 80 0.63 -13.35 0.55
C LYS A 80 1.01 -14.08 -0.73
N TYR A 81 2.23 -13.88 -1.21
CA TYR A 81 2.72 -14.38 -2.49
C TYR A 81 3.96 -15.27 -2.37
N GLY A 82 4.22 -15.81 -1.17
CA GLY A 82 5.45 -16.51 -0.88
C GLY A 82 5.76 -17.71 -1.75
N ASP A 83 4.73 -18.42 -2.20
CA ASP A 83 4.79 -19.59 -3.09
C ASP A 83 4.77 -19.24 -4.59
N TYR A 84 4.64 -17.96 -4.94
CA TYR A 84 4.72 -17.53 -6.34
C TYR A 84 6.12 -17.76 -6.90
N VAL A 85 6.16 -18.36 -8.09
CA VAL A 85 7.41 -18.66 -8.81
C VAL A 85 7.76 -17.50 -9.72
N LEU A 86 8.98 -17.02 -9.60
CA LEU A 86 9.55 -15.93 -10.38
C LEU A 86 10.58 -16.48 -11.35
N ASP A 87 10.55 -16.02 -12.60
CA ASP A 87 11.55 -16.35 -13.60
C ASP A 87 12.73 -15.38 -13.47
N ARG A 88 13.93 -15.91 -13.31
CA ARG A 88 15.17 -15.17 -13.17
C ARG A 88 16.21 -15.62 -14.18
N LYS A 89 17.22 -14.79 -14.38
CA LYS A 89 18.37 -15.10 -15.21
C LYS A 89 19.65 -14.88 -14.41
N THR A 90 20.56 -15.83 -14.51
CA THR A 90 21.91 -15.64 -13.98
C THR A 90 22.68 -14.60 -14.81
N PRO A 91 23.82 -14.07 -14.32
CA PRO A 91 24.70 -13.19 -15.12
C PRO A 91 25.15 -13.83 -16.43
N GLU A 92 25.17 -15.15 -16.50
CA GLU A 92 25.51 -15.97 -17.68
C GLU A 92 24.31 -16.17 -18.63
N ASN A 93 23.18 -15.51 -18.33
CA ASN A 93 21.91 -15.57 -19.08
C ASN A 93 21.20 -16.94 -19.04
N GLU A 94 21.51 -17.79 -18.07
CA GLU A 94 20.78 -19.04 -17.82
C GLU A 94 19.50 -18.73 -17.05
N ALA A 95 18.38 -19.28 -17.52
CA ALA A 95 17.08 -19.11 -16.85
C ALA A 95 16.96 -20.07 -15.67
N TYR A 96 16.49 -19.54 -14.52
CA TYR A 96 16.14 -20.35 -13.35
C TYR A 96 14.86 -19.83 -12.72
N GLN A 97 14.24 -20.66 -11.90
CA GLN A 97 13.03 -20.33 -11.17
C GLN A 97 13.32 -20.26 -9.68
N ILE A 98 12.71 -19.28 -9.02
CA ILE A 98 12.85 -19.05 -7.58
C ILE A 98 11.50 -18.58 -7.03
N THR A 99 11.16 -18.98 -5.81
CA THR A 99 9.95 -18.47 -5.14
C THR A 99 10.18 -17.07 -4.57
N VAL A 100 9.08 -16.32 -4.36
CA VAL A 100 9.14 -14.98 -3.73
C VAL A 100 9.82 -15.04 -2.37
N ILE A 101 9.50 -16.05 -1.56
CA ILE A 101 10.14 -16.25 -0.25
C ILE A 101 11.65 -16.43 -0.40
N GLU A 102 12.09 -17.35 -1.25
CA GLU A 102 13.51 -17.62 -1.45
C GLU A 102 14.27 -16.40 -1.96
N GLU A 103 13.69 -15.65 -2.92
CA GLU A 103 14.31 -14.44 -3.45
C GLU A 103 14.49 -13.37 -2.37
N ILE A 104 13.44 -13.09 -1.59
CA ILE A 104 13.52 -12.07 -0.51
C ILE A 104 14.53 -12.50 0.55
N ILE A 105 14.49 -13.77 1.00
CA ILE A 105 15.42 -14.28 2.02
C ILE A 105 16.86 -14.23 1.53
N ASN A 106 17.14 -14.66 0.29
CA ASN A 106 18.46 -14.58 -0.30
C ASN A 106 19.00 -13.14 -0.28
N HIS A 107 18.17 -12.17 -0.69
CA HIS A 107 18.57 -10.77 -0.66
C HIS A 107 18.83 -10.22 0.74
N LEU A 108 18.08 -10.65 1.75
CA LEU A 108 18.30 -10.24 3.14
C LEU A 108 19.59 -10.87 3.71
N GLU A 109 19.92 -12.10 3.31
CA GLU A 109 21.11 -12.81 3.78
C GLU A 109 22.38 -12.31 3.09
N GLU A 110 22.34 -12.09 1.78
CA GLU A 110 23.48 -11.55 1.01
C GLU A 110 24.00 -10.23 1.59
N ASP A 111 23.09 -9.33 1.97
CA ASP A 111 23.44 -8.01 2.50
C ASP A 111 23.45 -7.96 4.04
N GLN A 112 23.27 -9.10 4.71
CA GLN A 112 23.23 -9.22 6.18
C GLN A 112 22.27 -8.20 6.82
N CYS A 113 21.11 -8.02 6.20
CA CYS A 113 20.11 -7.08 6.67
C CYS A 113 19.48 -7.55 7.99
N GLU A 114 19.54 -6.69 9.01
CA GLU A 114 18.89 -6.93 10.30
C GLU A 114 17.43 -6.47 10.25
N ILE A 115 16.54 -7.30 10.77
CA ILE A 115 15.12 -7.02 10.89
C ILE A 115 14.86 -6.28 12.20
N ILE A 116 14.13 -5.18 12.14
CA ILE A 116 13.90 -4.29 13.28
C ILE A 116 12.71 -4.78 14.12
N SER A 117 11.61 -5.18 13.48
CA SER A 117 10.40 -5.61 14.19
C SER A 117 10.55 -7.02 14.76
N PRO A 118 10.36 -7.21 16.08
CA PRO A 118 10.47 -8.53 16.69
C PRO A 118 9.47 -9.57 16.14
N ILE A 119 8.29 -9.11 15.69
CA ILE A 119 7.28 -10.00 15.09
C ILE A 119 7.75 -10.42 13.70
N ASN A 120 8.26 -9.48 12.89
CA ASN A 120 8.79 -9.78 11.56
C ASN A 120 10.00 -10.73 11.65
N GLN A 121 10.86 -10.51 12.64
CA GLN A 121 12.01 -11.37 12.88
C GLN A 121 11.55 -12.82 13.11
N LYS A 122 10.58 -13.06 13.99
CA LYS A 122 10.02 -14.40 14.22
C LYS A 122 9.45 -15.03 12.95
N ILE A 123 8.69 -14.26 12.15
CA ILE A 123 8.13 -14.75 10.89
C ILE A 123 9.25 -15.16 9.92
N ILE A 124 10.26 -14.31 9.77
CA ILE A 124 11.41 -14.59 8.89
C ILE A 124 12.24 -15.79 9.38
N GLU A 125 12.44 -15.94 10.68
CA GLU A 125 13.12 -17.09 11.26
C GLU A 125 12.35 -18.39 10.96
N GLU A 126 11.02 -18.40 11.11
CA GLU A 126 10.18 -19.55 10.76
C GLU A 126 10.23 -19.88 9.26
N ILE A 127 10.24 -18.84 8.40
CA ILE A 127 10.40 -19.01 6.95
C ILE A 127 11.75 -19.64 6.63
N LYS A 128 12.85 -19.17 7.23
CA LYS A 128 14.20 -19.72 7.05
C LYS A 128 14.28 -21.18 7.51
N LEU A 129 13.66 -21.50 8.64
CA LEU A 129 13.55 -22.89 9.10
C LEU A 129 12.80 -23.77 8.09
N GLY A 130 11.72 -23.24 7.50
CA GLY A 130 10.98 -23.92 6.43
C GLY A 130 11.86 -24.20 5.22
N ILE A 131 12.58 -23.20 4.71
CA ILE A 131 13.51 -23.37 3.58
C ILE A 131 14.56 -24.46 3.89
N ALA A 132 15.15 -24.44 5.09
CA ALA A 132 16.13 -25.44 5.51
C ALA A 132 15.55 -26.87 5.57
N GLN A 133 14.25 -27.00 5.80
CA GLN A 133 13.52 -28.28 5.82
C GLN A 133 12.90 -28.64 4.47
N SER A 134 13.14 -27.84 3.42
CA SER A 134 12.49 -27.96 2.11
C SER A 134 10.95 -27.86 2.20
N GLU A 135 10.46 -27.08 3.17
CA GLU A 135 9.05 -26.80 3.41
C GLU A 135 8.78 -25.31 3.17
N LEU A 136 7.89 -24.99 2.24
CA LEU A 136 7.54 -23.60 1.96
C LEU A 136 6.49 -23.11 2.98
N ARG A 137 6.88 -22.22 3.89
CA ARG A 137 6.02 -21.65 4.93
C ARG A 137 5.50 -20.29 4.47
N SER A 138 4.37 -20.28 3.78
CA SER A 138 3.63 -19.08 3.36
C SER A 138 2.52 -18.72 4.36
N GLY A 139 1.67 -17.75 4.03
CA GLY A 139 0.61 -17.26 4.92
C GLY A 139 -0.29 -18.35 5.50
N ASN A 140 -0.61 -19.40 4.73
CA ASN A 140 -1.44 -20.50 5.21
C ASN A 140 -0.80 -21.25 6.41
N PHE A 141 0.50 -21.41 6.42
CA PHE A 141 1.23 -22.01 7.55
C PHE A 141 1.09 -21.15 8.81
N PHE A 142 1.30 -19.83 8.69
CA PHE A 142 1.26 -18.90 9.81
C PHE A 142 -0.13 -18.76 10.43
N MET A 143 -1.20 -18.98 9.67
CA MET A 143 -2.58 -19.01 10.19
C MET A 143 -2.85 -20.21 11.12
N THR A 144 -2.01 -21.23 11.10
CA THR A 144 -2.14 -22.41 11.97
C THR A 144 -1.35 -22.33 13.28
N LEU A 145 -0.55 -21.28 13.45
CA LEU A 145 0.27 -21.10 14.65
C LEU A 145 -0.57 -20.64 15.85
N MET A 146 -0.05 -20.87 17.07
CA MET A 146 -0.70 -20.46 18.31
C MET A 146 -0.34 -19.03 18.77
N ASP A 147 0.56 -18.34 18.06
CA ASP A 147 0.95 -16.95 18.37
C ASP A 147 -0.07 -15.98 17.76
N GLU A 148 -0.96 -15.43 18.62
CA GLU A 148 -2.04 -14.52 18.19
C GLU A 148 -1.53 -13.30 17.43
N ASN A 149 -0.35 -12.77 17.75
CA ASN A 149 0.22 -11.62 17.05
C ASN A 149 0.64 -11.96 15.61
N ILE A 150 1.23 -13.13 15.42
CA ILE A 150 1.61 -13.63 14.09
C ILE A 150 0.37 -13.92 13.26
N VAL A 151 -0.63 -14.60 13.87
CA VAL A 151 -1.90 -14.91 13.18
C VAL A 151 -2.65 -13.65 12.78
N SER A 152 -2.77 -12.67 13.67
CA SER A 152 -3.42 -11.38 13.34
C SER A 152 -2.72 -10.68 12.20
N LYS A 153 -1.39 -10.56 12.25
CA LYS A 153 -0.60 -9.97 11.21
C LYS A 153 -0.73 -10.69 9.87
N THR A 154 -0.75 -12.02 9.90
CA THR A 154 -0.92 -12.83 8.71
C THR A 154 -2.32 -12.65 8.13
N ALA A 155 -3.35 -12.62 8.97
CA ALA A 155 -4.72 -12.36 8.54
C ALA A 155 -4.83 -10.99 7.85
N ASP A 156 -4.24 -9.94 8.44
CA ASP A 156 -4.22 -8.60 7.85
C ASP A 156 -3.52 -8.58 6.47
N ALA A 157 -2.44 -9.34 6.33
CA ALA A 157 -1.71 -9.45 5.05
C ALA A 157 -2.50 -10.21 3.98
N LEU A 158 -3.26 -11.24 4.36
CA LEU A 158 -4.04 -12.07 3.44
C LEU A 158 -5.38 -11.44 3.04
N VAL A 159 -5.93 -10.56 3.87
CA VAL A 159 -7.19 -9.88 3.57
C VAL A 159 -6.95 -8.76 2.56
N ASN A 160 -7.62 -8.82 1.42
CA ASN A 160 -7.69 -7.70 0.50
C ASN A 160 -8.83 -6.77 0.95
N PRO A 161 -8.54 -5.59 1.55
CA PRO A 161 -9.59 -4.70 2.06
C PRO A 161 -10.42 -4.05 0.94
N TYR A 162 -9.99 -4.16 -0.31
CA TYR A 162 -10.64 -3.53 -1.44
C TYR A 162 -10.90 -4.54 -2.56
N GLU A 163 -12.17 -4.76 -2.90
CA GLU A 163 -12.56 -5.36 -4.17
C GLU A 163 -12.58 -4.27 -5.24
N LEU A 164 -11.81 -4.45 -6.31
CA LEU A 164 -11.88 -3.58 -7.47
C LEU A 164 -13.24 -3.77 -8.14
N SER A 165 -14.02 -2.71 -8.27
CA SER A 165 -15.22 -2.70 -9.08
C SER A 165 -14.90 -3.16 -10.49
N ASN A 166 -15.87 -3.80 -11.15
CA ASN A 166 -15.69 -4.31 -12.52
C ASN A 166 -15.64 -3.15 -13.54
N TRP A 167 -14.46 -2.52 -13.63
CA TRP A 167 -14.17 -1.39 -14.52
C TRP A 167 -13.95 -1.82 -15.97
N GLU A 168 -13.79 -3.12 -16.22
CA GLU A 168 -13.69 -3.68 -17.57
C GLU A 168 -14.91 -3.33 -18.42
N LYS A 169 -16.10 -3.21 -17.79
CA LYS A 169 -17.33 -2.74 -18.45
C LYS A 169 -17.22 -1.33 -19.04
N HIS A 170 -16.25 -0.55 -18.54
CA HIS A 170 -15.99 0.82 -18.99
C HIS A 170 -14.71 0.92 -19.84
N ASN A 171 -14.19 -0.20 -20.34
CA ASN A 171 -12.92 -0.29 -21.08
C ASN A 171 -11.71 0.25 -20.30
N ILE A 172 -11.76 0.18 -18.97
CA ILE A 172 -10.64 0.52 -18.09
C ILE A 172 -10.08 -0.80 -17.57
N TYR A 173 -8.86 -1.13 -17.99
CA TYR A 173 -8.15 -2.36 -17.61
C TYR A 173 -7.10 -2.04 -16.59
N PHE A 174 -7.04 -2.81 -15.50
CA PHE A 174 -5.96 -2.74 -14.52
C PHE A 174 -5.20 -4.05 -14.53
N SER A 175 -3.90 -3.95 -14.39
CA SER A 175 -3.12 -5.13 -14.05
C SER A 175 -3.45 -5.56 -12.63
N LYS A 176 -3.80 -6.82 -12.45
CA LYS A 176 -4.01 -7.39 -11.11
C LYS A 176 -2.68 -7.38 -10.36
N GLU A 177 -2.75 -7.25 -9.03
CA GLU A 177 -1.55 -7.26 -8.19
C GLU A 177 -0.72 -8.53 -8.42
N GLU A 178 -1.37 -9.67 -8.64
CA GLU A 178 -0.76 -10.95 -8.96
C GLU A 178 0.12 -10.92 -10.22
N GLU A 179 -0.28 -10.15 -11.24
CA GLU A 179 0.50 -9.97 -12.48
C GLU A 179 1.73 -9.07 -12.28
N LEU A 180 1.73 -8.29 -11.21
CA LEU A 180 2.77 -7.32 -10.89
C LEU A 180 3.72 -7.78 -9.78
N VAL A 181 3.49 -8.97 -9.19
CA VAL A 181 4.27 -9.49 -8.06
C VAL A 181 5.78 -9.40 -8.32
N ASP A 182 6.24 -9.83 -9.48
CA ASP A 182 7.66 -9.76 -9.86
C ASP A 182 8.24 -8.34 -9.74
N ARG A 183 7.51 -7.37 -10.27
CA ARG A 183 7.93 -5.97 -10.25
C ARG A 183 7.87 -5.39 -8.83
N ILE A 184 6.82 -5.73 -8.08
CA ILE A 184 6.63 -5.26 -6.71
C ILE A 184 7.74 -5.79 -5.81
N VAL A 185 8.06 -7.09 -5.89
CA VAL A 185 9.13 -7.71 -5.10
C VAL A 185 10.46 -7.01 -5.36
N LYS A 186 10.84 -6.84 -6.62
CA LYS A 186 12.09 -6.14 -7.00
C LYS A 186 12.15 -4.71 -6.45
N ASP A 187 11.06 -3.95 -6.61
CA ASP A 187 11.00 -2.55 -6.17
C ASP A 187 11.11 -2.45 -4.64
N VAL A 188 10.39 -3.29 -3.90
CA VAL A 188 10.41 -3.27 -2.42
C VAL A 188 11.78 -3.71 -1.89
N VAL A 189 12.38 -4.76 -2.45
CA VAL A 189 13.73 -5.22 -2.05
C VAL A 189 14.77 -4.12 -2.27
N ILE A 190 14.77 -3.48 -3.44
CA ILE A 190 15.73 -2.40 -3.74
C ILE A 190 15.55 -1.21 -2.79
N ARG A 191 14.31 -0.82 -2.52
CA ARG A 191 14.01 0.27 -1.58
C ARG A 191 14.43 -0.09 -0.16
N TYR A 192 14.16 -1.30 0.28
CA TYR A 192 14.57 -1.77 1.61
C TYR A 192 16.08 -1.74 1.78
N LYS A 193 16.84 -2.29 0.84
CA LYS A 193 18.31 -2.25 0.84
C LYS A 193 18.84 -0.82 0.88
N ARG A 194 18.24 0.08 0.12
CA ARG A 194 18.61 1.50 0.13
C ARG A 194 18.42 2.14 1.51
N GLU A 195 17.25 1.98 2.11
CA GLU A 195 16.96 2.56 3.42
C GLU A 195 17.81 1.92 4.52
N TYR A 196 18.13 0.63 4.40
CA TYR A 196 19.03 -0.07 5.30
C TYR A 196 20.45 0.50 5.25
N ILE A 197 20.99 0.76 4.06
CA ILE A 197 22.28 1.41 3.87
C ILE A 197 22.27 2.84 4.46
N ILE A 198 21.20 3.60 4.26
CA ILE A 198 21.05 4.95 4.84
C ILE A 198 21.09 4.88 6.37
N LYS A 199 20.42 3.89 6.99
CA LYS A 199 20.47 3.63 8.42
C LYS A 199 21.92 3.41 8.88
N ILE A 200 22.63 2.46 8.25
CA ILE A 200 24.03 2.17 8.60
C ILE A 200 24.91 3.42 8.51
N ILE A 201 24.76 4.23 7.45
CA ILE A 201 25.53 5.47 7.28
C ILE A 201 25.24 6.46 8.42
N ASN A 202 23.99 6.54 8.87
CA ASN A 202 23.59 7.44 9.96
C ASN A 202 24.09 6.94 11.33
N ASP A 203 24.12 5.63 11.53
CA ASP A 203 24.62 5.02 12.77
C ASP A 203 26.15 5.14 12.89
N LEU A 204 26.87 5.36 11.78
CA LEU A 204 28.34 5.55 11.74
C LEU A 204 28.77 7.01 11.89
N LYS A 205 27.85 7.97 11.91
CA LYS A 205 28.16 9.42 12.09
C LYS A 205 28.12 9.84 13.54
#